data_7c80d4d359ec621a2fdae8e37fb363c7
#
_entry.id   7c80d4d359ec621a2fdae8e37fb363c7
#
_cell.length_a   1.000
_cell.length_b   1.000
_cell.length_c   1.000
_cell.angle_alpha   90.00
_cell.angle_beta   90.00
_cell.angle_gamma   90.00
#
_symmetry.space_group_name_H-M   'P 1'
#
loop_
_entity.id
_entity.type
_entity.pdbx_description
1 polymer ?
#
loop_
_entity_poly.entity_id
_entity_poly.type
_entity_poly.pdbx_seq_one_letter_code
_entity_poly.pdbx_strand_id
1 'polypeptide(L)'
;MTHRIVIVGGGAGGLELATRLGKTLGKRKQADITLVDTNLTHIWKPLLHEVAAGSLNSSEDELNYVAQAKWNHFNFQLGRMSGLERESKRIQLAATLDEDGRELLPARTLAYDTLVIAVGSNTNDFGTLGAAQHCLFLDTRKQAERFHQQLLNHYLRAHAGDVASEKISVAIVGAGATGVELAAELHHAAHELAAYGLDRIQPKDMHITLIEAGPRVLPALPERISVPVHQTLEKLGVKVMTNAAVSEVTAEGLKTKDGEVIQASLKVWAAGIRAPGFLKEIDGLETNRINQLVVRPTLQTTRDDDIFAFGDCAACPQPDSDRNVPPRAQAAHQQASMLAQSIKARLENKPLPTYQYKDYGSLVSLSRFSAVGNLMGNLMGNVKLEGWLARMFYVSLYRMHQMALYGFFRTALMMLGSKIGRGTEPRLKLH
;
A
#
# COMPACT_ATOMS: atom_id res chain seq x y z
N MET A 1 -16.25 7.04 33.15
CA MET A 1 -15.84 5.97 32.22
C MET A 1 -14.66 6.48 31.43
N THR A 2 -13.70 5.63 31.08
CA THR A 2 -12.54 6.01 30.27
C THR A 2 -12.99 6.21 28.82
N HIS A 3 -12.56 7.27 28.15
CA HIS A 3 -12.93 7.59 26.77
C HIS A 3 -12.41 6.51 25.80
N ARG A 4 -13.29 5.93 25.00
CA ARG A 4 -13.00 4.81 24.08
C ARG A 4 -12.69 5.35 22.69
N ILE A 5 -11.47 5.11 22.22
CA ILE A 5 -11.01 5.48 20.90
C ILE A 5 -10.83 4.20 20.08
N VAL A 6 -11.64 4.04 19.05
CA VAL A 6 -11.53 2.90 18.13
C VAL A 6 -10.93 3.37 16.82
N ILE A 7 -9.83 2.73 16.38
CA ILE A 7 -9.13 2.99 15.13
C ILE A 7 -9.32 1.75 14.25
N VAL A 8 -9.93 1.91 13.09
CA VAL A 8 -10.17 0.82 12.13
C VAL A 8 -9.20 0.95 10.96
N GLY A 9 -8.38 -0.08 10.78
CA GLY A 9 -7.33 -0.14 9.78
C GLY A 9 -5.95 0.10 10.37
N GLY A 10 -5.13 -0.96 10.44
CA GLY A 10 -3.75 -0.96 10.94
C GLY A 10 -2.69 -0.65 9.87
N GLY A 11 -3.08 0.00 8.77
CA GLY A 11 -2.13 0.48 7.76
C GLY A 11 -1.12 1.49 8.32
N ALA A 12 -0.32 2.09 7.43
CA ALA A 12 0.77 3.00 7.80
C ALA A 12 0.34 4.10 8.81
N GLY A 13 -0.80 4.75 8.53
CA GLY A 13 -1.30 5.82 9.41
C GLY A 13 -2.01 5.31 10.66
N GLY A 14 -2.85 4.26 10.54
CA GLY A 14 -3.66 3.78 11.67
C GLY A 14 -2.82 3.15 12.78
N LEU A 15 -1.83 2.32 12.44
CA LEU A 15 -0.90 1.74 13.41
C LEU A 15 -0.05 2.84 14.08
N GLU A 16 0.40 3.84 13.32
CA GLU A 16 1.14 4.97 13.88
C GLU A 16 0.28 5.76 14.85
N LEU A 17 -0.97 6.09 14.48
CA LEU A 17 -1.90 6.80 15.36
C LEU A 17 -2.14 6.02 16.65
N ALA A 18 -2.43 4.72 16.56
CA ALA A 18 -2.61 3.84 17.72
C ALA A 18 -1.37 3.83 18.63
N THR A 19 -0.17 3.75 18.04
CA THR A 19 1.11 3.79 18.76
C THR A 19 1.31 5.13 19.49
N ARG A 20 1.05 6.26 18.83
CA ARG A 20 1.20 7.59 19.42
C ARG A 20 0.21 7.84 20.56
N LEU A 21 -1.06 7.48 20.35
CA LEU A 21 -2.09 7.62 21.38
C LEU A 21 -1.84 6.67 22.55
N GLY A 22 -1.45 5.43 22.27
CA GLY A 22 -1.11 4.45 23.28
C GLY A 22 0.03 4.90 24.18
N LYS A 23 1.15 5.40 23.60
CA LYS A 23 2.29 5.94 24.35
C LYS A 23 1.94 7.17 25.21
N THR A 24 0.95 7.96 24.83
CA THR A 24 0.56 9.21 25.51
C THR A 24 -0.65 9.02 26.42
N LEU A 25 -1.80 8.68 25.86
CA LEU A 25 -3.07 8.57 26.60
C LEU A 25 -3.26 7.18 27.22
N GLY A 26 -2.95 6.11 26.48
CA GLY A 26 -3.10 4.73 26.95
C GLY A 26 -2.21 4.42 28.15
N LYS A 27 -0.93 4.74 28.08
CA LYS A 27 0.03 4.57 29.19
C LYS A 27 -0.43 5.27 30.48
N ARG A 28 -1.11 6.39 30.34
CA ARG A 28 -1.62 7.19 31.47
C ARG A 28 -3.04 6.80 31.88
N LYS A 29 -3.66 5.82 31.21
CA LYS A 29 -5.05 5.40 31.41
C LYS A 29 -6.07 6.54 31.23
N GLN A 30 -5.75 7.51 30.40
CA GLN A 30 -6.63 8.65 30.09
C GLN A 30 -7.65 8.31 28.99
N ALA A 31 -7.31 7.35 28.12
CA ALA A 31 -8.22 6.80 27.13
C ALA A 31 -7.96 5.29 26.93
N ASP A 32 -8.98 4.58 26.48
CA ASP A 32 -8.89 3.19 26.03
C ASP A 32 -8.79 3.18 24.50
N ILE A 33 -7.64 2.79 23.96
CA ILE A 33 -7.36 2.81 22.53
C ILE A 33 -7.43 1.40 21.99
N THR A 34 -8.27 1.16 21.00
CA THR A 34 -8.40 -0.13 20.32
C THR A 34 -8.13 0.02 18.83
N LEU A 35 -7.12 -0.71 18.34
CA LEU A 35 -6.85 -0.86 16.91
C LEU A 35 -7.58 -2.11 16.40
N VAL A 36 -8.31 -1.97 15.30
CA VAL A 36 -9.00 -3.06 14.60
C VAL A 36 -8.36 -3.25 13.23
N ASP A 37 -7.96 -4.48 12.90
CA ASP A 37 -7.50 -4.83 11.55
C ASP A 37 -7.94 -6.25 11.17
N THR A 38 -7.99 -6.54 9.89
CA THR A 38 -8.35 -7.86 9.32
C THR A 38 -7.20 -8.86 9.40
N ASN A 39 -5.99 -8.41 9.68
CA ASN A 39 -4.78 -9.21 9.75
C ASN A 39 -4.16 -9.13 11.15
N LEU A 40 -3.36 -10.12 11.50
CA LEU A 40 -2.58 -10.12 12.76
C LEU A 40 -1.28 -9.33 12.65
N THR A 41 -0.87 -9.02 11.42
CA THR A 41 0.42 -8.38 11.12
C THR A 41 0.26 -7.22 10.16
N HIS A 42 1.14 -6.25 10.29
CA HIS A 42 1.26 -5.12 9.39
C HIS A 42 2.40 -5.37 8.40
N ILE A 43 2.12 -5.18 7.13
CA ILE A 43 3.13 -5.03 6.09
C ILE A 43 3.05 -3.62 5.49
N TRP A 44 4.20 -3.06 5.17
CA TRP A 44 4.27 -1.77 4.51
C TRP A 44 3.81 -1.91 3.05
N LYS A 45 2.56 -1.50 2.76
CA LYS A 45 1.94 -1.68 1.43
C LYS A 45 2.81 -1.23 0.25
N PRO A 46 3.59 -0.14 0.31
CA PRO A 46 4.51 0.23 -0.77
C PRO A 46 5.56 -0.83 -1.14
N LEU A 47 5.82 -1.82 -0.28
CA LEU A 47 6.78 -2.92 -0.56
C LEU A 47 6.13 -4.18 -1.16
N LEU A 48 4.82 -4.17 -1.45
CA LEU A 48 4.15 -5.35 -1.98
C LEU A 48 4.65 -5.77 -3.37
N HIS A 49 5.19 -4.87 -4.17
CA HIS A 49 5.84 -5.19 -5.44
C HIS A 49 7.13 -6.00 -5.24
N GLU A 50 7.91 -5.72 -4.18
CA GLU A 50 9.09 -6.51 -3.82
C GLU A 50 8.72 -7.91 -3.32
N VAL A 51 7.61 -8.03 -2.55
CA VAL A 51 7.06 -9.33 -2.15
C VAL A 51 6.60 -10.12 -3.38
N ALA A 52 5.90 -9.48 -4.31
CA ALA A 52 5.42 -10.11 -5.54
C ALA A 52 6.58 -10.61 -6.41
N ALA A 53 7.67 -9.87 -6.52
CA ALA A 53 8.86 -10.29 -7.25
C ALA A 53 9.73 -11.29 -6.47
N GLY A 54 9.51 -11.47 -5.15
CA GLY A 54 10.28 -12.37 -4.29
C GLY A 54 11.56 -11.76 -3.72
N SER A 55 11.83 -10.49 -3.95
CA SER A 55 13.02 -9.80 -3.44
C SER A 55 12.89 -9.34 -1.98
N LEU A 56 11.68 -9.40 -1.40
CA LEU A 56 11.41 -9.15 0.01
C LEU A 56 10.77 -10.37 0.68
N ASN A 57 11.30 -10.77 1.83
CA ASN A 57 10.68 -11.79 2.67
C ASN A 57 9.59 -11.16 3.55
N SER A 58 8.33 -11.36 3.16
CA SER A 58 7.19 -10.80 3.89
C SER A 58 7.17 -11.18 5.37
N SER A 59 7.61 -12.39 5.72
CA SER A 59 7.58 -12.91 7.10
C SER A 59 8.59 -12.24 8.04
N GLU A 60 9.69 -11.69 7.51
CA GLU A 60 10.72 -11.00 8.30
C GLU A 60 10.43 -9.52 8.50
N ASP A 61 9.76 -8.90 7.52
CA ASP A 61 9.46 -7.47 7.54
C ASP A 61 8.06 -7.14 8.10
N GLU A 62 7.32 -8.15 8.57
CA GLU A 62 6.02 -7.98 9.21
C GLU A 62 6.13 -7.45 10.64
N LEU A 63 5.18 -6.59 11.00
CA LEU A 63 5.02 -6.11 12.36
C LEU A 63 3.80 -6.76 13.01
N ASN A 64 3.99 -7.48 14.08
CA ASN A 64 2.89 -8.13 14.81
C ASN A 64 2.09 -7.10 15.62
N TYR A 65 0.77 -6.98 15.34
CA TYR A 65 -0.10 -6.01 16.00
C TYR A 65 -0.28 -6.28 17.49
N VAL A 66 -0.33 -7.56 17.90
CA VAL A 66 -0.49 -7.93 19.33
C VAL A 66 0.73 -7.49 20.13
N ALA A 67 1.93 -7.70 19.58
CA ALA A 67 3.16 -7.24 20.20
C ALA A 67 3.24 -5.71 20.25
N GLN A 68 2.88 -5.02 19.15
CA GLN A 68 2.83 -3.55 19.10
C GLN A 68 1.84 -2.99 20.13
N ALA A 69 0.66 -3.60 20.26
CA ALA A 69 -0.35 -3.22 21.23
C ALA A 69 0.19 -3.28 22.67
N LYS A 70 0.80 -4.41 23.02
CA LYS A 70 1.41 -4.60 24.34
C LYS A 70 2.51 -3.59 24.65
N TRP A 71 3.41 -3.35 23.68
CA TRP A 71 4.55 -2.45 23.88
C TRP A 71 4.17 -0.97 23.93
N ASN A 72 3.07 -0.62 23.25
CA ASN A 72 2.66 0.77 23.09
C ASN A 72 1.35 1.12 23.81
N HIS A 73 0.86 0.26 24.72
CA HIS A 73 -0.28 0.52 25.61
C HIS A 73 -1.59 0.85 24.87
N PHE A 74 -1.91 0.07 23.83
CA PHE A 74 -3.22 0.04 23.19
C PHE A 74 -3.71 -1.40 23.10
N ASN A 75 -4.98 -1.62 22.75
CA ASN A 75 -5.59 -2.93 22.54
C ASN A 75 -5.64 -3.24 21.04
N PHE A 76 -5.55 -4.49 20.69
CA PHE A 76 -5.74 -4.97 19.33
C PHE A 76 -6.95 -5.91 19.23
N GLN A 77 -7.75 -5.74 18.21
CA GLN A 77 -8.90 -6.59 17.87
C GLN A 77 -8.79 -7.04 16.41
N LEU A 78 -8.63 -8.36 16.21
CA LEU A 78 -8.73 -8.95 14.88
C LEU A 78 -10.18 -8.88 14.41
N GLY A 79 -10.45 -8.31 13.25
CA GLY A 79 -11.80 -8.24 12.70
C GLY A 79 -11.91 -7.29 11.52
N ARG A 80 -12.93 -7.53 10.70
CA ARG A 80 -13.29 -6.69 9.55
C ARG A 80 -14.51 -5.87 9.87
N MET A 81 -14.39 -4.55 9.85
CA MET A 81 -15.56 -3.68 9.96
C MET A 81 -16.51 -3.94 8.80
N SER A 82 -17.77 -4.19 9.11
CA SER A 82 -18.84 -4.47 8.15
C SER A 82 -20.00 -3.49 8.22
N GLY A 83 -20.09 -2.71 9.30
CA GLY A 83 -21.15 -1.75 9.49
C GLY A 83 -20.83 -0.73 10.58
N LEU A 84 -21.69 0.28 10.65
CA LEU A 84 -21.63 1.41 11.58
C LEU A 84 -23.05 1.73 12.08
N GLU A 85 -23.16 2.07 13.34
CA GLU A 85 -24.36 2.56 14.00
C GLU A 85 -23.96 3.85 14.76
N ARG A 86 -24.16 5.01 14.15
CA ARG A 86 -23.73 6.32 14.71
C ARG A 86 -24.50 6.69 15.96
N GLU A 87 -25.81 6.47 15.97
CA GLU A 87 -26.66 6.82 17.12
C GLU A 87 -26.26 6.07 18.38
N SER A 88 -25.99 4.76 18.27
CA SER A 88 -25.53 3.93 19.38
C SER A 88 -24.03 3.96 19.60
N LYS A 89 -23.26 4.66 18.73
CA LYS A 89 -21.80 4.73 18.72
C LYS A 89 -21.15 3.35 18.73
N ARG A 90 -21.52 2.50 17.76
CA ARG A 90 -21.00 1.14 17.62
C ARG A 90 -20.53 0.88 16.20
N ILE A 91 -19.45 0.16 16.06
CA ILE A 91 -19.07 -0.48 14.81
C ILE A 91 -19.44 -1.96 14.85
N GLN A 92 -19.78 -2.52 13.69
CA GLN A 92 -20.03 -3.94 13.50
C GLN A 92 -18.78 -4.58 12.92
N LEU A 93 -18.35 -5.71 13.49
CA LEU A 93 -17.29 -6.57 12.97
C LEU A 93 -17.91 -7.86 12.46
N ALA A 94 -17.61 -8.21 11.22
CA ALA A 94 -18.02 -9.47 10.63
C ALA A 94 -17.37 -10.66 11.35
N ALA A 95 -17.97 -11.82 11.26
CA ALA A 95 -17.33 -13.06 11.67
C ALA A 95 -15.97 -13.22 10.96
N THR A 96 -14.97 -13.68 11.68
CA THR A 96 -13.65 -13.98 11.13
C THR A 96 -13.56 -15.48 10.92
N LEU A 97 -13.22 -15.90 9.71
CA LEU A 97 -13.05 -17.31 9.36
C LEU A 97 -11.56 -17.65 9.30
N ASP A 98 -11.22 -18.90 9.61
CA ASP A 98 -9.89 -19.45 9.36
C ASP A 98 -9.70 -19.83 7.89
N GLU A 99 -8.56 -20.43 7.54
CA GLU A 99 -8.22 -20.81 6.16
C GLU A 99 -9.11 -21.96 5.63
N ASP A 100 -9.68 -22.76 6.52
CA ASP A 100 -10.62 -23.84 6.20
C ASP A 100 -12.07 -23.35 6.11
N GLY A 101 -12.34 -22.06 6.34
CA GLY A 101 -13.68 -21.46 6.33
C GLY A 101 -14.46 -21.66 7.63
N ARG A 102 -13.83 -22.11 8.73
CA ARG A 102 -14.47 -22.28 10.04
C ARG A 102 -14.48 -20.94 10.78
N GLU A 103 -15.51 -20.72 11.58
CA GLU A 103 -15.60 -19.51 12.40
C GLU A 103 -14.53 -19.51 13.51
N LEU A 104 -13.57 -18.55 13.38
CA LEU A 104 -12.56 -18.29 14.39
C LEU A 104 -13.08 -17.31 15.45
N LEU A 105 -13.75 -16.26 15.02
CA LEU A 105 -14.39 -15.27 15.89
C LEU A 105 -15.79 -14.96 15.36
N PRO A 106 -16.82 -14.91 16.25
CA PRO A 106 -18.18 -14.55 15.85
C PRO A 106 -18.27 -13.08 15.45
N ALA A 107 -19.33 -12.76 14.72
CA ALA A 107 -19.72 -11.38 14.48
C ALA A 107 -19.99 -10.67 15.81
N ARG A 108 -19.51 -9.44 15.95
CA ARG A 108 -19.61 -8.67 17.20
C ARG A 108 -19.62 -7.18 16.96
N THR A 109 -19.94 -6.43 18.00
CA THR A 109 -19.90 -4.96 17.97
C THR A 109 -18.85 -4.43 18.92
N LEU A 110 -18.26 -3.27 18.58
CA LEU A 110 -17.41 -2.48 19.45
C LEU A 110 -18.01 -1.10 19.63
N ALA A 111 -18.12 -0.67 20.88
CA ALA A 111 -18.58 0.66 21.20
C ALA A 111 -17.40 1.66 21.19
N TYR A 112 -17.65 2.89 20.75
CA TYR A 112 -16.67 3.97 20.73
C TYR A 112 -17.25 5.27 21.27
N ASP A 113 -16.37 6.17 21.72
CA ASP A 113 -16.69 7.57 21.98
C ASP A 113 -16.05 8.46 20.90
N THR A 114 -14.92 8.00 20.31
CA THR A 114 -14.31 8.54 19.10
C THR A 114 -13.95 7.39 18.18
N LEU A 115 -14.39 7.46 16.92
CA LEU A 115 -14.05 6.51 15.84
C LEU A 115 -13.09 7.14 14.86
N VAL A 116 -12.06 6.40 14.45
CA VAL A 116 -11.12 6.79 13.39
C VAL A 116 -11.10 5.72 12.32
N ILE A 117 -11.46 6.07 11.08
CA ILE A 117 -11.47 5.17 9.93
C ILE A 117 -10.21 5.42 9.10
N ALA A 118 -9.32 4.41 9.03
CA ALA A 118 -8.01 4.47 8.38
C ALA A 118 -7.75 3.21 7.53
N VAL A 119 -8.79 2.72 6.86
CA VAL A 119 -8.80 1.43 6.14
C VAL A 119 -8.08 1.45 4.78
N GLY A 120 -7.54 2.60 4.39
CA GLY A 120 -6.78 2.75 3.16
C GLY A 120 -7.63 2.63 1.89
N SER A 121 -7.00 2.16 0.81
CA SER A 121 -7.61 1.99 -0.51
C SER A 121 -7.33 0.60 -1.07
N ASN A 122 -8.15 0.17 -2.01
CA ASN A 122 -7.93 -0.98 -2.88
C ASN A 122 -7.71 -0.48 -4.31
N THR A 123 -7.11 -1.31 -5.13
CA THR A 123 -6.97 -1.07 -6.57
C THR A 123 -8.35 -0.96 -7.22
N ASN A 124 -8.48 -0.07 -8.20
CA ASN A 124 -9.71 0.18 -8.93
C ASN A 124 -9.62 -0.40 -10.34
N ASP A 125 -10.44 -1.39 -10.64
CA ASP A 125 -10.54 -1.99 -11.96
C ASP A 125 -11.41 -1.18 -12.94
N PHE A 126 -12.03 -0.09 -12.48
CA PHE A 126 -12.96 0.76 -13.26
C PHE A 126 -14.11 -0.01 -13.91
N GLY A 127 -14.43 -1.22 -13.42
CA GLY A 127 -15.42 -2.10 -14.02
C GLY A 127 -14.99 -2.71 -15.36
N THR A 128 -13.68 -2.78 -15.62
CA THR A 128 -13.13 -3.38 -16.85
C THR A 128 -13.49 -4.87 -16.91
N LEU A 129 -14.11 -5.27 -18.01
CA LEU A 129 -14.59 -6.64 -18.21
C LEU A 129 -13.45 -7.66 -18.01
N GLY A 130 -13.67 -8.65 -17.14
CA GLY A 130 -12.74 -9.71 -16.85
C GLY A 130 -11.54 -9.33 -15.96
N ALA A 131 -11.35 -8.05 -15.61
CA ALA A 131 -10.20 -7.65 -14.80
C ALA A 131 -10.20 -8.32 -13.42
N ALA A 132 -11.34 -8.34 -12.73
CA ALA A 132 -11.47 -8.98 -11.41
C ALA A 132 -11.26 -10.51 -11.45
N GLN A 133 -11.55 -11.17 -12.56
CA GLN A 133 -11.43 -12.62 -12.73
C GLN A 133 -10.02 -13.06 -13.15
N HIS A 134 -9.37 -12.28 -14.01
CA HIS A 134 -8.17 -12.69 -14.72
C HIS A 134 -6.90 -11.92 -14.33
N CYS A 135 -7.01 -10.81 -13.59
CA CYS A 135 -5.85 -10.10 -13.07
C CYS A 135 -5.58 -10.42 -11.60
N LEU A 136 -4.32 -10.36 -11.23
CA LEU A 136 -3.88 -10.26 -9.85
C LEU A 136 -3.80 -8.78 -9.46
N PHE A 137 -4.23 -8.48 -8.25
CA PHE A 137 -4.11 -7.15 -7.63
C PHE A 137 -3.00 -7.20 -6.58
N LEU A 138 -2.40 -6.07 -6.26
CA LEU A 138 -1.34 -5.99 -5.24
C LEU A 138 -1.79 -5.12 -4.06
N ASP A 139 -2.96 -5.43 -3.50
CA ASP A 139 -3.53 -4.71 -2.36
C ASP A 139 -3.15 -5.31 -1.02
N THR A 140 -2.88 -6.62 -1.00
CA THR A 140 -2.61 -7.40 0.19
C THR A 140 -1.37 -8.28 0.04
N ARG A 141 -0.79 -8.69 1.18
CA ARG A 141 0.31 -9.66 1.22
C ARG A 141 -0.04 -10.96 0.49
N LYS A 142 -1.20 -11.55 0.80
CA LYS A 142 -1.66 -12.81 0.17
C LYS A 142 -1.73 -12.70 -1.37
N GLN A 143 -2.12 -11.54 -1.90
CA GLN A 143 -2.14 -11.32 -3.35
C GLN A 143 -0.73 -11.23 -3.93
N ALA A 144 0.18 -10.54 -3.26
CA ALA A 144 1.58 -10.45 -3.69
C ALA A 144 2.29 -11.82 -3.64
N GLU A 145 2.09 -12.60 -2.57
CA GLU A 145 2.60 -13.96 -2.43
C GLU A 145 2.01 -14.90 -3.49
N ARG A 146 0.72 -14.78 -3.80
CA ARG A 146 0.07 -15.54 -4.87
C ARG A 146 0.70 -15.25 -6.23
N PHE A 147 1.00 -13.99 -6.52
CA PHE A 147 1.69 -13.62 -7.75
C PHE A 147 3.10 -14.24 -7.77
N HIS A 148 3.86 -14.09 -6.69
CA HIS A 148 5.19 -14.69 -6.57
C HIS A 148 5.17 -16.20 -6.79
N GLN A 149 4.24 -16.91 -6.18
CA GLN A 149 4.06 -18.35 -6.35
C GLN A 149 3.74 -18.73 -7.81
N GLN A 150 2.89 -17.96 -8.49
CA GLN A 150 2.59 -18.20 -9.90
C GLN A 150 3.82 -17.97 -10.79
N LEU A 151 4.59 -16.92 -10.53
CA LEU A 151 5.84 -16.63 -11.22
C LEU A 151 6.83 -17.78 -11.02
N LEU A 152 7.07 -18.20 -9.78
CA LEU A 152 7.99 -19.29 -9.44
C LEU A 152 7.55 -20.62 -10.09
N ASN A 153 6.25 -20.90 -10.14
CA ASN A 153 5.73 -22.10 -10.79
C ASN A 153 6.08 -22.16 -12.30
N HIS A 154 6.13 -21.03 -13.01
CA HIS A 154 6.59 -21.00 -14.40
C HIS A 154 8.06 -21.41 -14.49
N TYR A 155 8.92 -20.86 -13.64
CA TYR A 155 10.34 -21.22 -13.61
C TYR A 155 10.58 -22.70 -13.28
N LEU A 156 9.85 -23.23 -12.31
CA LEU A 156 9.96 -24.65 -11.92
C LEU A 156 9.50 -25.59 -13.02
N ARG A 157 8.40 -25.29 -13.74
CA ARG A 157 7.93 -26.08 -14.88
C ARG A 157 8.93 -26.06 -16.02
N ALA A 158 9.45 -24.90 -16.39
CA ALA A 158 10.48 -24.80 -17.41
C ALA A 158 11.74 -25.60 -17.03
N HIS A 159 12.17 -25.50 -15.77
CA HIS A 159 13.31 -26.27 -15.26
C HIS A 159 13.07 -27.78 -15.33
N ALA A 160 11.83 -28.22 -15.10
CA ALA A 160 11.42 -29.62 -15.24
C ALA A 160 11.28 -30.10 -16.71
N GLY A 161 11.50 -29.22 -17.70
CA GLY A 161 11.48 -29.55 -19.12
C GLY A 161 10.16 -29.22 -19.84
N ASP A 162 9.24 -28.46 -19.24
CA ASP A 162 8.05 -27.95 -19.91
C ASP A 162 8.42 -26.77 -20.83
N VAL A 163 8.59 -27.08 -22.11
CA VAL A 163 8.97 -26.09 -23.15
C VAL A 163 7.95 -24.96 -23.27
N ALA A 164 6.66 -25.22 -23.00
CA ALA A 164 5.63 -24.18 -23.04
C ALA A 164 5.81 -23.13 -21.93
N SER A 165 6.52 -23.47 -20.85
CA SER A 165 6.84 -22.58 -19.73
C SER A 165 8.17 -21.83 -19.88
N GLU A 166 8.94 -22.04 -20.94
CA GLU A 166 10.25 -21.39 -21.14
C GLU A 166 10.15 -19.88 -21.47
N LYS A 167 8.95 -19.40 -21.79
CA LYS A 167 8.68 -17.98 -22.02
C LYS A 167 7.59 -17.49 -21.09
N ILE A 168 7.84 -16.37 -20.41
CA ILE A 168 6.86 -15.74 -19.53
C ILE A 168 6.47 -14.38 -20.09
N SER A 169 5.16 -14.18 -20.27
CA SER A 169 4.60 -12.88 -20.65
C SER A 169 3.85 -12.30 -19.46
N VAL A 170 4.30 -11.16 -18.98
CA VAL A 170 3.68 -10.41 -17.86
C VAL A 170 3.10 -9.11 -18.39
N ALA A 171 1.80 -8.90 -18.22
CA ALA A 171 1.16 -7.63 -18.52
C ALA A 171 0.80 -6.90 -17.22
N ILE A 172 1.23 -5.65 -17.10
CA ILE A 172 0.98 -4.79 -15.95
C ILE A 172 0.14 -3.60 -16.41
N VAL A 173 -1.08 -3.48 -15.92
CA VAL A 173 -2.00 -2.38 -16.24
C VAL A 173 -1.85 -1.27 -15.20
N GLY A 174 -1.48 -0.08 -15.66
CA GLY A 174 -1.22 1.10 -14.83
C GLY A 174 0.27 1.35 -14.63
N ALA A 175 0.77 2.43 -15.22
CA ALA A 175 2.16 2.87 -15.07
C ALA A 175 2.33 3.95 -13.98
N GLY A 176 1.59 3.84 -12.88
CA GLY A 176 1.86 4.52 -11.63
C GLY A 176 3.09 3.94 -10.93
N ALA A 177 3.40 4.40 -9.70
CA ALA A 177 4.57 3.94 -8.94
C ALA A 177 4.60 2.40 -8.82
N THR A 178 3.50 1.78 -8.39
CA THR A 178 3.42 0.32 -8.19
C THR A 178 3.72 -0.47 -9.46
N GLY A 179 3.14 -0.07 -10.61
CA GLY A 179 3.37 -0.80 -11.86
C GLY A 179 4.78 -0.63 -12.41
N VAL A 180 5.34 0.57 -12.29
CA VAL A 180 6.73 0.88 -12.68
C VAL A 180 7.73 0.11 -11.81
N GLU A 181 7.53 0.13 -10.50
CA GLU A 181 8.39 -0.56 -9.53
C GLU A 181 8.32 -2.08 -9.72
N LEU A 182 7.12 -2.63 -9.92
CA LEU A 182 6.94 -4.06 -10.21
C LEU A 182 7.65 -4.48 -11.50
N ALA A 183 7.52 -3.69 -12.59
CA ALA A 183 8.15 -4.01 -13.85
C ALA A 183 9.69 -4.07 -13.73
N ALA A 184 10.27 -3.11 -13.01
CA ALA A 184 11.71 -3.10 -12.76
C ALA A 184 12.16 -4.25 -11.83
N GLU A 185 11.38 -4.58 -10.81
CA GLU A 185 11.70 -5.63 -9.85
C GLU A 185 11.59 -7.02 -10.47
N LEU A 186 10.61 -7.27 -11.34
CA LEU A 186 10.49 -8.52 -12.08
C LEU A 186 11.67 -8.78 -13.01
N HIS A 187 12.18 -7.74 -13.68
CA HIS A 187 13.39 -7.86 -14.48
C HIS A 187 14.59 -8.26 -13.60
N HIS A 188 14.72 -7.68 -12.41
CA HIS A 188 15.77 -8.07 -11.47
C HIS A 188 15.60 -9.51 -10.98
N ALA A 189 14.36 -9.91 -10.61
CA ALA A 189 14.05 -11.25 -10.17
C ALA A 189 14.42 -12.32 -11.22
N ALA A 190 14.22 -12.05 -12.50
CA ALA A 190 14.61 -12.93 -13.60
C ALA A 190 16.13 -13.20 -13.61
N HIS A 191 16.95 -12.16 -13.38
CA HIS A 191 18.40 -12.32 -13.28
C HIS A 191 18.84 -13.15 -12.06
N GLU A 192 18.22 -12.90 -10.92
CA GLU A 192 18.55 -13.65 -9.69
C GLU A 192 18.12 -15.12 -9.79
N LEU A 193 16.93 -15.41 -10.35
CA LEU A 193 16.45 -16.78 -10.55
C LEU A 193 17.39 -17.58 -11.48
N ALA A 194 17.83 -16.97 -12.58
CA ALA A 194 18.81 -17.59 -13.47
C ALA A 194 20.14 -17.85 -12.75
N ALA A 195 20.60 -16.92 -11.89
CA ALA A 195 21.83 -17.08 -11.10
C ALA A 195 21.74 -18.22 -10.06
N TYR A 196 20.51 -18.55 -9.60
CA TYR A 196 20.27 -19.70 -8.69
C TYR A 196 20.06 -21.04 -9.41
N GLY A 197 20.27 -21.09 -10.72
CA GLY A 197 20.18 -22.34 -11.52
C GLY A 197 18.81 -22.60 -12.13
N LEU A 198 17.85 -21.71 -11.98
CA LEU A 198 16.59 -21.74 -12.74
C LEU A 198 16.75 -21.01 -14.07
N ASP A 199 17.75 -21.39 -14.86
CA ASP A 199 18.28 -20.68 -16.01
C ASP A 199 17.66 -21.08 -17.37
N ARG A 200 16.67 -21.99 -17.37
CA ARG A 200 15.88 -22.33 -18.58
C ARG A 200 15.12 -21.10 -19.09
N ILE A 201 14.67 -20.25 -18.19
CA ILE A 201 14.10 -18.95 -18.52
C ILE A 201 15.18 -17.90 -18.29
N GLN A 202 15.72 -17.36 -19.36
CA GLN A 202 16.68 -16.26 -19.29
C GLN A 202 15.93 -14.92 -19.12
N PRO A 203 16.56 -13.88 -18.60
CA PRO A 203 15.93 -12.55 -18.48
C PRO A 203 15.30 -12.04 -19.78
N LYS A 204 15.89 -12.36 -20.93
CA LYS A 204 15.37 -12.04 -22.28
C LYS A 204 14.07 -12.78 -22.65
N ASP A 205 13.77 -13.91 -21.99
CA ASP A 205 12.60 -14.74 -22.24
C ASP A 205 11.41 -14.33 -21.36
N MET A 206 11.63 -13.39 -20.44
CA MET A 206 10.58 -12.71 -19.67
C MET A 206 10.16 -11.42 -20.40
N HIS A 207 8.99 -11.47 -21.01
CA HIS A 207 8.42 -10.34 -21.73
C HIS A 207 7.48 -9.55 -20.81
N ILE A 208 7.90 -8.37 -20.39
CA ILE A 208 7.09 -7.49 -19.53
C ILE A 208 6.49 -6.38 -20.38
N THR A 209 5.16 -6.25 -20.37
CA THR A 209 4.43 -5.15 -21.00
C THR A 209 3.77 -4.29 -19.92
N LEU A 210 4.15 -3.02 -19.85
CA LEU A 210 3.56 -2.02 -18.96
C LEU A 210 2.59 -1.15 -19.77
N ILE A 211 1.31 -1.13 -19.38
CA ILE A 211 0.21 -0.53 -20.14
C ILE A 211 -0.35 0.64 -19.35
N GLU A 212 -0.40 1.82 -19.96
CA GLU A 212 -0.89 3.06 -19.35
C GLU A 212 -1.93 3.73 -20.27
N ALA A 213 -3.06 4.08 -19.69
CA ALA A 213 -4.13 4.76 -20.40
C ALA A 213 -3.78 6.22 -20.73
N GLY A 214 -2.94 6.84 -19.91
CA GLY A 214 -2.45 8.20 -20.09
C GLY A 214 -1.26 8.30 -21.06
N PRO A 215 -0.82 9.53 -21.38
CA PRO A 215 0.23 9.76 -22.38
C PRO A 215 1.65 9.45 -21.88
N ARG A 216 1.85 9.14 -20.60
CA ARG A 216 3.19 8.91 -20.04
C ARG A 216 3.16 8.07 -18.78
N VAL A 217 4.24 7.39 -18.47
CA VAL A 217 4.46 6.70 -17.19
C VAL A 217 4.50 7.73 -16.05
N LEU A 218 4.18 7.31 -14.83
CA LEU A 218 4.16 8.15 -13.62
C LEU A 218 3.42 9.49 -13.84
N PRO A 219 2.14 9.47 -14.29
CA PRO A 219 1.44 10.69 -14.71
C PRO A 219 1.28 11.72 -13.58
N ALA A 220 1.34 11.28 -12.32
CA ALA A 220 1.28 12.14 -11.14
C ALA A 220 2.62 12.88 -10.84
N LEU A 221 3.71 12.54 -11.53
CA LEU A 221 5.01 13.17 -11.35
C LEU A 221 5.34 14.12 -12.53
N PRO A 222 6.25 15.09 -12.33
CA PRO A 222 6.70 15.97 -13.41
C PRO A 222 7.32 15.19 -14.58
N GLU A 223 7.16 15.69 -15.79
CA GLU A 223 7.65 15.06 -17.03
C GLU A 223 9.15 14.79 -17.00
N ARG A 224 9.95 15.69 -16.41
CA ARG A 224 11.39 15.53 -16.20
C ARG A 224 11.79 14.27 -15.42
N ILE A 225 10.83 13.65 -14.69
CA ILE A 225 11.00 12.36 -14.00
C ILE A 225 10.44 11.23 -14.84
N SER A 226 9.28 11.44 -15.44
CA SER A 226 8.57 10.46 -16.24
C SER A 226 9.39 9.99 -17.44
N VAL A 227 10.01 10.93 -18.20
CA VAL A 227 10.78 10.60 -19.41
C VAL A 227 12.01 9.72 -19.11
N PRO A 228 12.89 10.05 -18.16
CA PRO A 228 14.02 9.17 -17.82
C PRO A 228 13.58 7.79 -17.30
N VAL A 229 12.47 7.71 -16.57
CA VAL A 229 11.92 6.43 -16.09
C VAL A 229 11.45 5.57 -17.26
N HIS A 230 10.72 6.16 -18.21
CA HIS A 230 10.30 5.47 -19.43
C HIS A 230 11.50 4.88 -20.17
N GLN A 231 12.52 5.71 -20.46
CA GLN A 231 13.75 5.28 -21.14
C GLN A 231 14.50 4.18 -20.36
N THR A 232 14.47 4.23 -19.04
CA THR A 232 15.11 3.19 -18.21
C THR A 232 14.36 1.87 -18.32
N LEU A 233 13.03 1.89 -18.28
CA LEU A 233 12.20 0.69 -18.45
C LEU A 233 12.42 0.05 -19.82
N GLU A 234 12.49 0.85 -20.89
CA GLU A 234 12.80 0.35 -22.24
C GLU A 234 14.19 -0.30 -22.32
N LYS A 235 15.20 0.31 -21.69
CA LYS A 235 16.56 -0.27 -21.59
C LYS A 235 16.60 -1.58 -20.82
N LEU A 236 15.67 -1.79 -19.86
CA LEU A 236 15.46 -3.05 -19.15
C LEU A 236 14.67 -4.07 -19.98
N GLY A 237 14.28 -3.76 -21.22
CA GLY A 237 13.49 -4.64 -22.09
C GLY A 237 11.99 -4.65 -21.78
N VAL A 238 11.49 -3.71 -20.97
CA VAL A 238 10.05 -3.56 -20.71
C VAL A 238 9.41 -2.85 -21.91
N LYS A 239 8.40 -3.49 -22.53
CA LYS A 239 7.55 -2.83 -23.54
C LYS A 239 6.62 -1.87 -22.82
N VAL A 240 6.78 -0.56 -23.01
CA VAL A 240 5.91 0.48 -22.44
C VAL A 240 4.90 0.93 -23.48
N MET A 241 3.61 0.78 -23.16
CA MET A 241 2.49 1.20 -24.00
C MET A 241 1.74 2.33 -23.30
N THR A 242 1.86 3.54 -23.82
CA THR A 242 1.10 4.71 -23.36
C THR A 242 -0.09 5.00 -24.29
N ASN A 243 -1.05 5.79 -23.83
CA ASN A 243 -2.33 6.02 -24.52
C ASN A 243 -3.11 4.73 -24.83
N ALA A 244 -2.86 3.67 -24.06
CA ALA A 244 -3.42 2.33 -24.27
C ALA A 244 -4.38 1.97 -23.12
N ALA A 245 -5.66 2.31 -23.26
CA ALA A 245 -6.67 1.97 -22.28
C ALA A 245 -7.15 0.52 -22.47
N VAL A 246 -7.01 -0.32 -21.44
CA VAL A 246 -7.53 -1.70 -21.47
C VAL A 246 -9.05 -1.67 -21.35
N SER A 247 -9.73 -2.40 -22.24
CA SER A 247 -11.20 -2.53 -22.29
C SER A 247 -11.69 -3.89 -21.81
N GLU A 248 -10.86 -4.93 -21.95
CA GLU A 248 -11.22 -6.31 -21.61
C GLU A 248 -9.98 -7.10 -21.19
N VAL A 249 -10.17 -8.02 -20.25
CA VAL A 249 -9.16 -9.00 -19.83
C VAL A 249 -9.73 -10.39 -19.95
N THR A 250 -8.99 -11.30 -20.59
CA THR A 250 -9.35 -12.71 -20.76
C THR A 250 -8.32 -13.62 -20.09
N ALA A 251 -8.55 -14.92 -20.15
CA ALA A 251 -7.57 -15.89 -19.66
C ALA A 251 -6.24 -15.79 -20.42
N GLU A 252 -6.29 -15.49 -21.73
CA GLU A 252 -5.13 -15.47 -22.64
C GLU A 252 -4.39 -14.13 -22.65
N GLY A 253 -5.06 -13.02 -22.24
CA GLY A 253 -4.43 -11.70 -22.32
C GLY A 253 -5.37 -10.53 -22.08
N LEU A 254 -5.01 -9.39 -22.64
CA LEU A 254 -5.75 -8.13 -22.51
C LEU A 254 -6.04 -7.56 -23.90
N LYS A 255 -7.16 -6.82 -24.00
CA LYS A 255 -7.52 -6.07 -25.19
C LYS A 255 -7.62 -4.58 -24.85
N THR A 256 -7.01 -3.75 -25.67
CA THR A 256 -7.14 -2.28 -25.55
C THR A 256 -8.43 -1.79 -26.23
N LYS A 257 -8.81 -0.54 -25.95
CA LYS A 257 -9.94 0.10 -26.62
C LYS A 257 -9.74 0.24 -28.13
N ASP A 258 -8.50 0.35 -28.58
CA ASP A 258 -8.13 0.47 -29.99
C ASP A 258 -8.06 -0.91 -30.68
N GLY A 259 -8.36 -1.99 -29.96
CA GLY A 259 -8.44 -3.36 -30.49
C GLY A 259 -7.11 -4.12 -30.47
N GLU A 260 -6.01 -3.54 -29.96
CA GLU A 260 -4.74 -4.28 -29.81
C GLU A 260 -4.90 -5.39 -28.77
N VAL A 261 -4.44 -6.59 -29.11
CA VAL A 261 -4.47 -7.76 -28.22
C VAL A 261 -3.05 -8.01 -27.68
N ILE A 262 -2.94 -8.08 -26.37
CA ILE A 262 -1.68 -8.29 -25.63
C ILE A 262 -1.79 -9.67 -24.98
N GLN A 263 -1.04 -10.65 -25.47
CA GLN A 263 -0.96 -11.98 -24.87
C GLN A 263 -0.16 -11.91 -23.57
N ALA A 264 -0.68 -12.50 -22.48
CA ALA A 264 0.00 -12.52 -21.20
C ALA A 264 -0.41 -13.74 -20.38
N SER A 265 0.59 -14.48 -19.88
CA SER A 265 0.40 -15.59 -18.93
C SER A 265 0.13 -15.08 -17.51
N LEU A 266 0.75 -13.99 -17.13
CA LEU A 266 0.53 -13.31 -15.85
C LEU A 266 0.01 -11.89 -16.09
N LYS A 267 -1.05 -11.50 -15.38
CA LYS A 267 -1.69 -10.20 -15.54
C LYS A 267 -1.85 -9.54 -14.19
N VAL A 268 -1.32 -8.33 -14.06
CA VAL A 268 -1.41 -7.51 -12.85
C VAL A 268 -2.17 -6.24 -13.14
N TRP A 269 -3.14 -5.92 -12.30
CA TRP A 269 -3.85 -4.66 -12.35
C TRP A 269 -3.35 -3.75 -11.23
N ALA A 270 -2.61 -2.72 -11.58
CA ALA A 270 -2.01 -1.72 -10.69
C ALA A 270 -2.54 -0.30 -10.95
N ALA A 271 -3.64 -0.18 -11.71
CA ALA A 271 -4.23 1.09 -12.11
C ALA A 271 -5.30 1.55 -11.12
N GLY A 272 -5.24 2.85 -10.76
CA GLY A 272 -6.24 3.50 -9.95
C GLY A 272 -6.36 2.99 -8.52
N ILE A 273 -7.10 3.74 -7.73
CA ILE A 273 -7.48 3.35 -6.37
C ILE A 273 -8.94 3.69 -6.10
N ARG A 274 -9.55 2.96 -5.18
CA ARG A 274 -10.83 3.32 -4.56
C ARG A 274 -10.84 2.92 -3.09
N ALA A 275 -11.54 3.65 -2.26
CA ALA A 275 -11.76 3.22 -0.90
C ALA A 275 -12.65 1.95 -0.86
N PRO A 276 -12.54 1.12 0.18
CA PRO A 276 -13.32 -0.12 0.29
C PRO A 276 -14.81 0.10 0.12
N GLY A 277 -15.47 -0.81 -0.61
CA GLY A 277 -16.88 -0.67 -0.99
C GLY A 277 -17.87 -0.58 0.18
N PHE A 278 -17.51 -1.14 1.35
CA PHE A 278 -18.36 -1.06 2.53
C PHE A 278 -18.51 0.35 3.10
N LEU A 279 -17.63 1.28 2.72
CA LEU A 279 -17.72 2.69 3.12
C LEU A 279 -18.79 3.45 2.33
N LYS A 280 -19.24 2.92 1.20
CA LYS A 280 -20.25 3.58 0.39
C LYS A 280 -21.53 3.75 1.21
N GLU A 281 -21.86 5.00 1.49
CA GLU A 281 -23.07 5.37 2.23
C GLU A 281 -23.19 4.72 3.63
N ILE A 282 -22.06 4.34 4.24
CA ILE A 282 -22.07 3.68 5.54
C ILE A 282 -22.75 4.55 6.60
N ASP A 283 -23.91 4.12 7.08
CA ASP A 283 -24.77 4.82 8.03
C ASP A 283 -24.95 6.32 7.71
N GLY A 284 -25.16 6.62 6.40
CA GLY A 284 -25.39 7.96 5.90
C GLY A 284 -24.18 8.91 5.93
N LEU A 285 -22.96 8.43 6.15
CA LEU A 285 -21.75 9.23 5.96
C LEU A 285 -21.57 9.56 4.48
N GLU A 286 -21.08 10.77 4.21
CA GLU A 286 -20.86 11.24 2.86
C GLU A 286 -19.61 10.62 2.24
N THR A 287 -19.73 10.12 1.00
CA THR A 287 -18.62 9.58 0.21
C THR A 287 -18.55 10.21 -1.17
N ASN A 288 -17.35 10.26 -1.74
CA ASN A 288 -17.14 10.67 -3.12
C ASN A 288 -17.29 9.47 -4.11
N ARG A 289 -17.04 9.73 -5.42
CA ARG A 289 -17.21 8.74 -6.50
C ARG A 289 -16.35 7.48 -6.35
N ILE A 290 -15.25 7.53 -5.60
CA ILE A 290 -14.35 6.40 -5.35
C ILE A 290 -14.48 5.90 -3.90
N ASN A 291 -15.63 6.11 -3.28
CA ASN A 291 -16.02 5.70 -1.93
C ASN A 291 -15.18 6.29 -0.79
N GLN A 292 -14.37 7.33 -1.02
CA GLN A 292 -13.66 8.01 0.06
C GLN A 292 -14.64 8.80 0.91
N LEU A 293 -14.55 8.67 2.23
CA LEU A 293 -15.30 9.47 3.18
C LEU A 293 -14.93 10.95 3.04
N VAL A 294 -15.91 11.81 2.85
CA VAL A 294 -15.69 13.26 2.78
C VAL A 294 -15.43 13.78 4.19
N VAL A 295 -14.31 14.48 4.36
CA VAL A 295 -13.91 15.02 5.66
C VAL A 295 -13.63 16.51 5.59
N ARG A 296 -13.75 17.16 6.74
CA ARG A 296 -13.34 18.55 6.95
C ARG A 296 -11.81 18.65 7.09
N PRO A 297 -11.22 19.83 7.04
CA PRO A 297 -9.77 20.00 7.31
C PRO A 297 -9.33 19.52 8.70
N THR A 298 -10.26 19.36 9.66
CA THR A 298 -10.01 18.73 10.97
C THR A 298 -9.93 17.20 10.91
N LEU A 299 -10.18 16.60 9.72
CA LEU A 299 -10.30 15.17 9.46
C LEU A 299 -11.56 14.53 10.09
N GLN A 300 -12.48 15.31 10.63
CA GLN A 300 -13.81 14.85 11.02
C GLN A 300 -14.66 14.63 9.77
N THR A 301 -15.52 13.61 9.78
CA THR A 301 -16.50 13.45 8.70
C THR A 301 -17.46 14.65 8.66
N THR A 302 -18.05 14.92 7.51
CA THR A 302 -18.96 16.07 7.33
C THR A 302 -20.24 15.96 8.13
N ARG A 303 -20.64 14.75 8.50
CA ARG A 303 -21.95 14.45 9.14
C ARG A 303 -21.87 13.97 10.58
N ASP A 304 -20.64 13.79 11.12
CA ASP A 304 -20.47 13.31 12.49
C ASP A 304 -19.15 13.83 13.07
N ASP A 305 -19.23 14.52 14.20
CA ASP A 305 -18.06 15.12 14.86
C ASP A 305 -17.23 14.11 15.68
N ASP A 306 -17.81 12.93 15.95
CA ASP A 306 -17.14 11.86 16.71
C ASP A 306 -16.41 10.89 15.81
N ILE A 307 -16.58 11.02 14.48
CA ILE A 307 -15.99 10.14 13.46
C ILE A 307 -14.98 10.89 12.63
N PHE A 308 -13.76 10.41 12.63
CA PHE A 308 -12.64 10.89 11.81
C PHE A 308 -12.33 9.88 10.71
N ALA A 309 -11.83 10.36 9.58
CA ALA A 309 -11.25 9.49 8.56
C ALA A 309 -9.99 10.14 7.96
N PHE A 310 -9.01 9.32 7.59
CA PHE A 310 -7.77 9.79 7.01
C PHE A 310 -7.04 8.75 6.16
N GLY A 311 -5.99 9.18 5.46
CA GLY A 311 -5.29 8.37 4.47
C GLY A 311 -6.11 8.18 3.20
N ASP A 312 -5.85 7.11 2.47
CA ASP A 312 -6.43 6.88 1.14
C ASP A 312 -7.96 6.68 1.15
N CYS A 313 -8.56 6.34 2.29
CA CYS A 313 -10.01 6.19 2.43
C CYS A 313 -10.76 7.51 2.68
N ALA A 314 -10.05 8.63 2.79
CA ALA A 314 -10.63 9.93 3.09
C ALA A 314 -10.40 10.94 1.96
N ALA A 315 -11.44 11.70 1.62
CA ALA A 315 -11.38 12.86 0.72
C ALA A 315 -11.20 14.12 1.56
N CYS A 316 -9.95 14.46 1.87
CA CYS A 316 -9.59 15.64 2.65
C CYS A 316 -9.29 16.82 1.71
N PRO A 317 -9.99 17.96 1.82
CA PRO A 317 -9.72 19.12 0.97
C PRO A 317 -8.33 19.71 1.30
N GLN A 318 -7.67 20.26 0.28
CA GLN A 318 -6.48 21.07 0.48
C GLN A 318 -6.88 22.55 0.58
N PRO A 319 -6.33 23.31 1.54
CA PRO A 319 -6.47 24.76 1.53
C PRO A 319 -5.98 25.32 0.19
N ASP A 320 -6.66 26.32 -0.31
CA ASP A 320 -6.29 27.05 -1.53
C ASP A 320 -6.26 26.20 -2.84
N SER A 321 -6.94 25.05 -2.87
CA SER A 321 -7.01 24.17 -4.02
C SER A 321 -8.35 23.42 -4.09
N ASP A 322 -8.90 23.29 -5.31
CA ASP A 322 -10.07 22.42 -5.57
C ASP A 322 -9.72 20.91 -5.52
N ARG A 323 -8.49 20.58 -5.18
CA ARG A 323 -8.01 19.18 -5.12
C ARG A 323 -8.00 18.67 -3.69
N ASN A 324 -8.27 17.39 -3.56
CA ASN A 324 -8.06 16.68 -2.31
C ASN A 324 -6.58 16.36 -2.08
N VAL A 325 -6.23 16.08 -0.84
CA VAL A 325 -4.93 15.53 -0.46
C VAL A 325 -4.67 14.24 -1.24
N PRO A 326 -3.51 14.09 -1.89
CA PRO A 326 -3.24 12.91 -2.68
C PRO A 326 -3.12 11.67 -1.78
N PRO A 327 -3.61 10.48 -2.23
CA PRO A 327 -3.50 9.24 -1.51
C PRO A 327 -2.04 8.74 -1.53
N ARG A 328 -1.31 9.04 -0.46
CA ARG A 328 0.10 8.70 -0.30
C ARG A 328 0.42 8.38 1.15
N ALA A 329 1.36 7.47 1.38
CA ALA A 329 1.79 7.10 2.73
C ALA A 329 2.28 8.31 3.55
N GLN A 330 2.96 9.29 2.93
CA GLN A 330 3.38 10.51 3.61
C GLN A 330 2.20 11.37 4.08
N ALA A 331 1.11 11.43 3.33
CA ALA A 331 -0.11 12.15 3.75
C ALA A 331 -0.73 11.45 4.96
N ALA A 332 -0.87 10.13 4.92
CA ALA A 332 -1.38 9.34 6.05
C ALA A 332 -0.51 9.51 7.31
N HIS A 333 0.81 9.54 7.19
CA HIS A 333 1.74 9.80 8.29
C HIS A 333 1.53 11.19 8.91
N GLN A 334 1.43 12.25 8.08
CA GLN A 334 1.19 13.61 8.55
C GLN A 334 -0.17 13.74 9.22
N GLN A 335 -1.21 13.13 8.64
CA GLN A 335 -2.57 13.10 9.18
C GLN A 335 -2.63 12.35 10.51
N ALA A 336 -1.96 11.20 10.65
CA ALA A 336 -1.85 10.46 11.91
C ALA A 336 -1.20 11.31 13.01
N SER A 337 -0.13 12.04 12.66
CA SER A 337 0.56 12.94 13.59
C SER A 337 -0.34 14.07 14.08
N MET A 338 -1.11 14.68 13.18
CA MET A 338 -2.08 15.73 13.54
C MET A 338 -3.24 15.16 14.35
N LEU A 339 -3.82 14.01 13.95
CA LEU A 339 -4.92 13.39 14.68
C LEU A 339 -4.55 13.01 16.12
N ALA A 340 -3.32 12.62 16.37
CA ALA A 340 -2.87 12.38 17.73
C ALA A 340 -2.95 13.66 18.60
N GLN A 341 -2.71 14.83 18.00
CA GLN A 341 -2.88 16.12 18.66
C GLN A 341 -4.37 16.50 18.77
N SER A 342 -5.15 16.29 17.69
CA SER A 342 -6.59 16.55 17.64
C SER A 342 -7.36 15.79 18.72
N ILE A 343 -7.09 14.51 18.87
CA ILE A 343 -7.76 13.66 19.86
C ILE A 343 -7.41 14.12 21.29
N LYS A 344 -6.15 14.51 21.54
CA LYS A 344 -5.76 15.08 22.82
C LYS A 344 -6.46 16.42 23.07
N ALA A 345 -6.49 17.32 22.10
CA ALA A 345 -7.18 18.61 22.20
C ALA A 345 -8.68 18.41 22.48
N ARG A 346 -9.31 17.42 21.81
CA ARG A 346 -10.70 17.06 22.04
C ARG A 346 -10.98 16.63 23.49
N LEU A 347 -10.13 15.78 24.07
CA LEU A 347 -10.27 15.34 25.47
C LEU A 347 -10.08 16.51 26.46
N GLU A 348 -9.36 17.54 26.05
CA GLU A 348 -9.14 18.76 26.81
C GLU A 348 -10.16 19.88 26.49
N ASN A 349 -11.18 19.60 25.66
CA ASN A 349 -12.17 20.56 25.15
C ASN A 349 -11.53 21.78 24.46
N LYS A 350 -10.41 21.58 23.76
CA LYS A 350 -9.72 22.61 22.98
C LYS A 350 -10.11 22.55 21.49
N PRO A 351 -9.97 23.67 20.76
CA PRO A 351 -10.17 23.68 19.31
C PRO A 351 -9.27 22.66 18.61
N LEU A 352 -9.82 21.99 17.59
CA LEU A 352 -9.07 21.03 16.80
C LEU A 352 -8.18 21.73 15.78
N PRO A 353 -6.94 21.27 15.58
CA PRO A 353 -6.09 21.78 14.52
C PRO A 353 -6.66 21.39 13.14
N THR A 354 -6.30 22.18 12.13
CA THR A 354 -6.63 21.92 10.72
C THR A 354 -5.44 21.32 9.99
N TYR A 355 -5.70 20.36 9.13
CA TYR A 355 -4.66 19.70 8.35
C TYR A 355 -4.23 20.55 7.16
N GLN A 356 -2.93 20.66 6.98
CA GLN A 356 -2.32 21.23 5.80
C GLN A 356 -1.28 20.25 5.25
N TYR A 357 -1.51 19.75 4.03
CA TYR A 357 -0.60 18.83 3.39
C TYR A 357 0.71 19.51 3.00
N LYS A 358 1.83 18.90 3.38
CA LYS A 358 3.17 19.29 2.95
C LYS A 358 3.71 18.20 2.04
N ASP A 359 3.96 18.54 0.78
CA ASP A 359 4.57 17.59 -0.17
C ASP A 359 6.09 17.59 0.03
N TYR A 360 6.61 16.49 0.57
CA TYR A 360 8.06 16.25 0.71
C TYR A 360 8.66 15.58 -0.54
N GLY A 361 7.91 15.53 -1.62
CA GLY A 361 8.32 14.89 -2.86
C GLY A 361 7.85 13.46 -2.98
N SER A 362 8.24 12.83 -4.08
CA SER A 362 7.92 11.44 -4.39
C SER A 362 9.17 10.72 -4.87
N LEU A 363 9.34 9.49 -4.44
CA LEU A 363 10.42 8.61 -4.84
C LEU A 363 9.82 7.35 -5.46
N VAL A 364 10.39 6.90 -6.55
CA VAL A 364 10.05 5.65 -7.23
C VAL A 364 11.32 4.82 -7.34
N SER A 365 11.27 3.58 -6.92
CA SER A 365 12.38 2.65 -7.00
C SER A 365 12.37 1.95 -8.36
N LEU A 366 13.51 1.92 -9.03
CA LEU A 366 13.73 1.10 -10.23
C LEU A 366 14.65 -0.09 -9.89
N SER A 367 14.35 -0.76 -8.78
CA SER A 367 15.14 -1.86 -8.24
C SER A 367 16.60 -1.45 -7.97
N ARG A 368 17.57 -2.34 -8.24
CA ARG A 368 18.99 -2.05 -8.03
C ARG A 368 19.59 -1.12 -9.09
N PHE A 369 18.89 -0.86 -10.17
CA PHE A 369 19.43 -0.08 -11.30
C PHE A 369 19.46 1.43 -11.04
N SER A 370 18.41 1.96 -10.43
CA SER A 370 18.36 3.35 -9.97
C SER A 370 17.08 3.59 -9.17
N ALA A 371 17.05 4.67 -8.41
CA ALA A 371 15.80 5.25 -7.93
C ALA A 371 15.74 6.66 -8.46
N VAL A 372 14.57 7.12 -8.87
CA VAL A 372 14.35 8.46 -9.43
C VAL A 372 13.27 9.15 -8.60
N GLY A 373 13.52 10.39 -8.24
CA GLY A 373 12.55 11.10 -7.41
C GLY A 373 12.75 12.59 -7.37
N ASN A 374 11.75 13.26 -6.84
CA ASN A 374 11.75 14.69 -6.55
C ASN A 374 11.77 14.89 -5.05
N LEU A 375 12.86 15.46 -4.52
CA LEU A 375 12.97 15.77 -3.10
C LEU A 375 12.59 17.23 -2.88
N MET A 376 11.63 17.44 -1.99
CA MET A 376 11.23 18.74 -1.41
C MET A 376 10.91 19.85 -2.40
N GLY A 377 9.65 19.98 -2.77
CA GLY A 377 9.15 21.01 -3.69
C GLY A 377 9.31 22.46 -3.26
N ASN A 378 9.59 22.78 -1.98
CA ASN A 378 9.55 24.17 -1.52
C ASN A 378 10.76 24.66 -0.69
N LEU A 379 11.73 23.81 -0.30
CA LEU A 379 12.83 24.27 0.57
C LEU A 379 14.22 24.33 -0.08
N MET A 380 14.46 23.59 -1.18
CA MET A 380 15.79 23.56 -1.82
C MET A 380 15.76 23.60 -3.36
N GLY A 381 14.72 24.13 -3.98
CA GLY A 381 14.61 24.03 -5.43
C GLY A 381 14.51 22.56 -5.88
N ASN A 382 14.26 22.36 -7.17
CA ASN A 382 14.06 21.03 -7.76
C ASN A 382 15.38 20.23 -7.81
N VAL A 383 15.83 19.65 -6.71
CA VAL A 383 16.99 18.76 -6.71
C VAL A 383 16.58 17.42 -7.32
N LYS A 384 17.20 17.09 -8.43
CA LYS A 384 17.07 15.81 -9.12
C LYS A 384 17.87 14.77 -8.33
N LEU A 385 17.18 13.81 -7.70
CA LEU A 385 17.82 12.67 -7.04
C LEU A 385 17.81 11.49 -7.99
N GLU A 386 18.99 11.04 -8.39
CA GLU A 386 19.18 9.88 -9.24
C GLU A 386 20.16 8.90 -8.61
N GLY A 387 19.98 7.60 -8.90
CA GLY A 387 20.91 6.56 -8.51
C GLY A 387 20.91 6.23 -7.00
N TRP A 388 22.08 6.01 -6.44
CA TRP A 388 22.30 5.53 -5.08
C TRP A 388 21.67 6.42 -3.98
N LEU A 389 21.73 7.75 -4.14
CA LEU A 389 21.13 8.70 -3.19
C LEU A 389 19.61 8.55 -3.13
N ALA A 390 18.93 8.47 -4.28
CA ALA A 390 17.48 8.31 -4.32
C ALA A 390 17.05 6.98 -3.68
N ARG A 391 17.82 5.91 -3.85
CA ARG A 391 17.59 4.63 -3.17
C ARG A 391 17.76 4.74 -1.65
N MET A 392 18.78 5.45 -1.16
CA MET A 392 18.94 5.72 0.26
C MET A 392 17.70 6.43 0.85
N PHE A 393 17.15 7.41 0.11
CA PHE A 393 15.94 8.11 0.55
C PHE A 393 14.69 7.21 0.52
N TYR A 394 14.54 6.35 -0.48
CA TYR A 394 13.43 5.37 -0.55
C TYR A 394 13.47 4.41 0.66
N VAL A 395 14.63 3.84 0.94
CA VAL A 395 14.83 3.00 2.14
C VAL A 395 14.59 3.82 3.43
N SER A 396 14.95 5.11 3.44
CA SER A 396 14.76 5.97 4.60
C SER A 396 13.28 6.20 4.93
N LEU A 397 12.37 6.22 3.95
CA LEU A 397 10.93 6.35 4.20
C LEU A 397 10.39 5.16 4.99
N TYR A 398 10.77 3.95 4.61
CA TYR A 398 10.41 2.76 5.37
C TYR A 398 11.02 2.78 6.78
N ARG A 399 12.30 3.20 6.90
CA ARG A 399 12.97 3.33 8.20
C ARG A 399 12.37 4.43 9.07
N MET A 400 11.89 5.53 8.49
CA MET A 400 11.13 6.56 9.21
C MET A 400 9.83 5.99 9.79
N HIS A 401 9.11 5.16 9.03
CA HIS A 401 7.93 4.45 9.54
C HIS A 401 8.32 3.52 10.70
N GLN A 402 9.36 2.71 10.56
CA GLN A 402 9.86 1.87 11.65
C GLN A 402 10.28 2.69 12.87
N MET A 403 10.94 3.85 12.69
CA MET A 403 11.30 4.74 13.80
C MET A 403 10.08 5.32 14.52
N ALA A 404 9.00 5.64 13.80
CA ALA A 404 7.75 6.10 14.42
C ALA A 404 7.13 5.02 15.34
N LEU A 405 7.25 3.76 14.96
CA LEU A 405 6.72 2.62 15.71
C LEU A 405 7.63 2.15 16.84
N TYR A 406 8.90 1.89 16.56
CA TYR A 406 9.86 1.25 17.47
C TYR A 406 10.75 2.23 18.22
N GLY A 407 10.90 3.47 17.71
CA GLY A 407 11.89 4.44 18.19
C GLY A 407 13.28 4.21 17.57
N PHE A 408 14.16 5.20 17.76
CA PHE A 408 15.47 5.23 17.09
C PHE A 408 16.36 4.02 17.40
N PHE A 409 16.55 3.67 18.67
CA PHE A 409 17.51 2.62 19.08
C PHE A 409 17.12 1.22 18.54
N ARG A 410 15.84 0.84 18.65
CA ARG A 410 15.38 -0.47 18.14
C ARG A 410 15.48 -0.51 16.63
N THR A 411 15.12 0.56 15.93
CA THR A 411 15.26 0.63 14.47
C THR A 411 16.72 0.53 14.05
N ALA A 412 17.65 1.17 14.75
CA ALA A 412 19.09 1.06 14.48
C ALA A 412 19.60 -0.38 14.66
N LEU A 413 19.18 -1.07 15.72
CA LEU A 413 19.51 -2.48 15.93
C LEU A 413 18.92 -3.39 14.84
N MET A 414 17.68 -3.16 14.41
CA MET A 414 17.06 -3.91 13.31
C MET A 414 17.82 -3.69 12.00
N MET A 415 18.27 -2.46 11.73
CA MET A 415 19.09 -2.14 10.55
C MET A 415 20.43 -2.89 10.57
N LEU A 416 21.07 -2.95 11.72
CA LEU A 416 22.35 -3.67 11.88
C LEU A 416 22.14 -5.18 11.67
N GLY A 417 21.12 -5.76 12.30
CA GLY A 417 20.76 -7.17 12.14
C GLY A 417 20.44 -7.53 10.69
N SER A 418 19.60 -6.72 10.01
CA SER A 418 19.26 -6.97 8.60
C SER A 418 20.47 -6.83 7.66
N LYS A 419 21.45 -5.98 7.99
CA LYS A 419 22.67 -5.83 7.19
C LYS A 419 23.58 -7.06 7.33
N ILE A 420 23.63 -7.67 8.51
CA ILE A 420 24.41 -8.88 8.78
C ILE A 420 23.72 -10.09 8.11
N GLY A 421 22.40 -10.26 8.30
CA GLY A 421 21.63 -11.38 7.73
C GLY A 421 21.65 -11.42 6.19
N ARG A 422 21.54 -10.25 5.53
CA ARG A 422 21.60 -10.16 4.06
C ARG A 422 22.89 -10.67 3.42
N GLY A 423 23.95 -10.88 4.18
CA GLY A 423 25.19 -11.49 3.71
C GLY A 423 25.16 -13.01 3.68
N THR A 424 24.20 -13.64 4.38
CA THR A 424 24.10 -15.10 4.58
C THR A 424 22.85 -15.72 3.98
N GLU A 425 21.87 -14.91 3.59
CA GLU A 425 20.58 -15.36 3.03
C GLU A 425 20.51 -15.21 1.51
N PRO A 426 19.71 -16.06 0.83
CA PRO A 426 19.41 -15.88 -0.59
C PRO A 426 18.78 -14.51 -0.84
N ARG A 427 19.16 -13.88 -1.96
CA ARG A 427 18.66 -12.55 -2.34
C ARG A 427 17.22 -12.58 -2.88
N LEU A 428 16.73 -13.76 -3.17
CA LEU A 428 15.38 -14.00 -3.66
C LEU A 428 14.75 -15.14 -2.88
N LYS A 429 13.48 -15.00 -2.54
CA LYS A 429 12.70 -16.03 -1.87
C LYS A 429 12.29 -17.09 -2.90
N LEU A 430 12.57 -18.37 -2.60
CA LEU A 430 12.29 -19.51 -3.48
C LEU A 430 11.13 -20.38 -2.96
N HIS A 431 10.32 -19.88 -2.02
CA HIS A 431 9.20 -20.61 -1.41
C HIS A 431 8.09 -19.66 -0.94
#